data_18d304ad6448d48c69e04c6338a76ea0
#
_entry.id   18d304ad6448d48c69e04c6338a76ea0
#
_cell.length_a   1.000
_cell.length_b   1.000
_cell.length_c   1.000
_cell.angle_alpha   90.00
_cell.angle_beta   90.00
_cell.angle_gamma   90.00
#
_symmetry.space_group_name_H-M   'P 1'
#
loop_
_entity.id
_entity.type
_entity.pdbx_description
1 polymer ?
#
loop_
_entity_poly.entity_id
_entity_poly.type
_entity_poly.pdbx_seq_one_letter_code
_entity_poly.pdbx_strand_id
1 'polypeptide(L)'
;LIGFIWDDSFRPGHRHAGIDIFSGTEAGVTPVIAAYPGYLTREADWKSTVIIRLPQDPLQLNRQIWIYYTHMADFQGNSFISPQFPAGTEEIYVEAGTLLGYQGNYSGDPANPVGVHLHISVVRDDGFGKVKNELEIENTYDPSPYFGLPLNAYENTDTIPVCN
;
A
#
# COMPACT_ATOMS: atom_id res chain seq x y z
N LEU A 1 11.00 -0.49 10.08
CA LEU A 1 11.94 0.27 9.24
C LEU A 1 11.24 0.71 7.96
N ILE A 2 11.34 1.98 7.59
CA ILE A 2 10.99 2.45 6.26
C ILE A 2 12.19 2.20 5.35
N GLY A 3 12.00 1.41 4.28
CA GLY A 3 13.08 1.02 3.37
C GLY A 3 13.16 1.91 2.14
N PHE A 4 12.02 2.15 1.49
CA PHE A 4 11.91 3.00 0.30
C PHE A 4 10.79 4.03 0.52
N ILE A 5 11.01 5.24 0.05
CA ILE A 5 10.12 6.38 0.21
C ILE A 5 9.54 6.81 -1.13
N TRP A 6 8.49 7.62 -1.10
CA TRP A 6 7.87 8.14 -2.31
C TRP A 6 8.84 8.97 -3.14
N ASP A 7 8.82 8.76 -4.46
CA ASP A 7 9.70 9.34 -5.47
C ASP A 7 11.18 8.91 -5.39
N ASP A 8 11.48 7.88 -4.61
CA ASP A 8 12.82 7.31 -4.59
C ASP A 8 13.13 6.62 -5.92
N SER A 9 14.35 6.84 -6.42
CA SER A 9 14.84 6.34 -7.71
C SER A 9 15.91 5.28 -7.50
N PHE A 10 15.61 4.21 -6.77
CA PHE A 10 16.55 3.16 -6.41
C PHE A 10 17.05 2.31 -7.59
N ARG A 11 16.50 2.48 -8.79
CA ARG A 11 16.97 1.87 -10.04
C ARG A 11 16.66 2.76 -11.23
N PRO A 12 17.48 2.72 -12.32
CA PRO A 12 17.24 3.52 -13.51
C PRO A 12 15.84 3.32 -14.09
N GLY A 13 15.17 4.44 -14.41
CA GLY A 13 13.84 4.44 -15.02
C GLY A 13 12.69 4.08 -14.08
N HIS A 14 12.95 3.94 -12.79
CA HIS A 14 11.92 3.67 -11.79
C HIS A 14 11.81 4.82 -10.79
N ARG A 15 10.59 5.22 -10.49
CA ARG A 15 10.23 6.15 -9.42
C ARG A 15 9.23 5.46 -8.50
N HIS A 16 9.55 5.38 -7.22
CA HIS A 16 8.75 4.65 -6.24
C HIS A 16 7.45 5.38 -5.92
N ALA A 17 6.32 4.74 -6.19
CA ALA A 17 4.99 5.34 -6.12
C ALA A 17 4.34 5.26 -4.72
N GLY A 18 5.06 4.83 -3.70
CA GLY A 18 4.55 4.64 -2.35
C GLY A 18 5.64 4.64 -1.30
N ILE A 19 5.36 3.95 -0.19
CA ILE A 19 6.30 3.75 0.92
C ILE A 19 6.40 2.26 1.18
N ASP A 20 7.63 1.74 1.36
CA ASP A 20 7.89 0.36 1.76
C ASP A 20 8.22 0.28 3.25
N ILE A 21 7.42 -0.46 3.99
CA ILE A 21 7.51 -0.63 5.45
C ILE A 21 7.95 -2.04 5.78
N PHE A 22 9.19 -2.19 6.26
CA PHE A 22 9.79 -3.46 6.63
C PHE A 22 9.68 -3.68 8.14
N SER A 23 9.06 -4.78 8.55
CA SER A 23 8.99 -5.18 9.97
C SER A 23 10.23 -5.92 10.45
N GLY A 24 11.00 -6.52 9.54
CA GLY A 24 12.12 -7.40 9.88
C GLY A 24 11.69 -8.80 10.35
N THR A 25 10.42 -9.14 10.16
CA THR A 25 9.87 -10.47 10.49
C THR A 25 9.79 -11.35 9.23
N GLU A 26 9.47 -12.63 9.43
CA GLU A 26 9.15 -13.54 8.35
C GLU A 26 7.80 -13.20 7.70
N ALA A 27 7.59 -13.70 6.47
CA ALA A 27 6.34 -13.54 5.75
C ALA A 27 5.16 -14.17 6.53
N GLY A 28 4.02 -13.48 6.56
CA GLY A 28 2.82 -13.92 7.25
C GLY A 28 2.79 -13.62 8.76
N VAL A 29 3.75 -12.86 9.29
CA VAL A 29 3.86 -12.59 10.75
C VAL A 29 3.36 -11.20 11.13
N THR A 30 3.84 -10.16 10.47
CA THR A 30 3.48 -8.78 10.84
C THR A 30 2.13 -8.39 10.27
N PRO A 31 1.16 -7.99 11.11
CA PRO A 31 -0.16 -7.60 10.65
C PRO A 31 -0.11 -6.29 9.83
N VAL A 32 -0.99 -6.23 8.85
CA VAL A 32 -1.30 -5.03 8.06
C VAL A 32 -2.72 -4.61 8.40
N ILE A 33 -2.88 -3.37 8.82
CA ILE A 33 -4.17 -2.80 9.22
C ILE A 33 -4.57 -1.64 8.30
N ALA A 34 -5.86 -1.39 8.19
CA ALA A 34 -6.38 -0.22 7.48
C ALA A 34 -5.93 1.07 8.19
N ALA A 35 -5.22 1.96 7.50
CA ALA A 35 -4.78 3.24 8.05
C ALA A 35 -5.95 4.21 8.25
N TYR A 36 -6.95 4.15 7.39
CA TYR A 36 -8.14 5.00 7.39
C TYR A 36 -9.40 4.16 7.15
N PRO A 37 -10.57 4.62 7.60
CA PRO A 37 -11.83 3.97 7.26
C PRO A 37 -12.18 4.21 5.79
N GLY A 38 -12.87 3.25 5.17
CA GLY A 38 -13.29 3.36 3.77
C GLY A 38 -13.88 2.08 3.23
N TYR A 39 -13.96 1.98 1.92
CA TYR A 39 -14.59 0.87 1.22
C TYR A 39 -13.51 0.00 0.56
N LEU A 40 -13.38 -1.22 1.06
CA LEU A 40 -12.35 -2.17 0.63
C LEU A 40 -12.81 -2.94 -0.60
N THR A 41 -11.92 -3.05 -1.57
CA THR A 41 -12.03 -3.94 -2.74
C THR A 41 -10.80 -4.82 -2.83
N ARG A 42 -11.03 -6.10 -3.15
CA ARG A 42 -10.03 -7.07 -3.55
C ARG A 42 -10.48 -7.73 -4.84
N GLU A 43 -9.84 -7.42 -5.96
CA GLU A 43 -10.15 -8.03 -7.26
C GLU A 43 -10.01 -9.56 -7.21
N ALA A 44 -10.73 -10.25 -8.11
CA ALA A 44 -10.80 -11.71 -8.08
C ALA A 44 -9.45 -12.41 -8.32
N ASP A 45 -8.54 -11.76 -9.04
CA ASP A 45 -7.20 -12.25 -9.36
C ASP A 45 -6.09 -11.72 -8.43
N TRP A 46 -6.43 -10.83 -7.50
CA TRP A 46 -5.45 -10.26 -6.57
C TRP A 46 -5.08 -11.21 -5.44
N LYS A 47 -3.86 -11.66 -5.46
CA LYS A 47 -3.30 -12.59 -4.47
C LYS A 47 -2.79 -11.89 -3.21
N SER A 48 -2.23 -10.70 -3.38
CA SER A 48 -1.48 -10.01 -2.32
C SER A 48 -1.92 -8.58 -2.05
N THR A 49 -3.01 -8.12 -2.69
CA THR A 49 -3.38 -6.71 -2.75
C THR A 49 -4.81 -6.49 -2.34
N VAL A 50 -5.05 -5.40 -1.63
CA VAL A 50 -6.37 -4.78 -1.43
C VAL A 50 -6.24 -3.28 -1.65
N ILE A 51 -7.34 -2.64 -2.04
CA ILE A 51 -7.45 -1.17 -2.05
C ILE A 51 -8.60 -0.73 -1.14
N ILE A 52 -8.46 0.45 -0.54
CA ILE A 52 -9.52 1.07 0.26
C ILE A 52 -9.82 2.43 -0.36
N ARG A 53 -11.04 2.59 -0.87
CA ARG A 53 -11.56 3.85 -1.38
C ARG A 53 -11.99 4.76 -0.22
N LEU A 54 -11.43 5.95 -0.16
CA LEU A 54 -11.83 7.02 0.74
C LEU A 54 -12.62 8.05 -0.07
N PRO A 55 -13.96 8.13 0.09
CA PRO A 55 -14.78 9.11 -0.62
C PRO A 55 -14.40 10.56 -0.34
N GLN A 56 -13.79 10.79 0.83
CA GLN A 56 -13.22 12.06 1.23
C GLN A 56 -11.78 11.85 1.70
N ASP A 57 -10.85 12.48 0.99
CA ASP A 57 -9.45 12.52 1.39
C ASP A 57 -9.31 13.28 2.71
N PRO A 58 -8.70 12.70 3.75
CA PRO A 58 -8.54 13.37 5.04
C PRO A 58 -7.71 14.66 4.99
N LEU A 59 -6.88 14.83 3.95
CA LEU A 59 -6.07 16.05 3.76
C LEU A 59 -6.75 17.08 2.83
N GLN A 60 -7.70 16.64 1.99
CA GLN A 60 -8.41 17.51 1.05
C GLN A 60 -9.83 16.98 0.80
N LEU A 61 -10.77 17.39 1.63
CA LEU A 61 -12.13 16.82 1.73
C LEU A 61 -12.95 16.80 0.44
N ASN A 62 -12.61 17.59 -0.56
CA ASN A 62 -13.33 17.69 -1.84
C ASN A 62 -12.81 16.73 -2.91
N ARG A 63 -11.92 15.81 -2.58
CA ARG A 63 -11.43 14.78 -3.51
C ARG A 63 -11.57 13.38 -2.93
N GLN A 64 -11.69 12.41 -3.81
CA GLN A 64 -11.65 10.98 -3.53
C GLN A 64 -10.26 10.43 -3.79
N ILE A 65 -9.83 9.46 -2.98
CA ILE A 65 -8.56 8.76 -3.13
C ILE A 65 -8.76 7.27 -2.84
N TRP A 66 -7.75 6.47 -3.22
CA TRP A 66 -7.61 5.07 -2.77
C TRP A 66 -6.30 4.89 -2.03
N ILE A 67 -6.31 4.05 -1.00
CA ILE A 67 -5.09 3.56 -0.37
C ILE A 67 -4.88 2.12 -0.82
N TYR A 68 -3.74 1.89 -1.43
CA TYR A 68 -3.31 0.62 -2.01
C TYR A 68 -2.35 -0.07 -1.05
N TYR A 69 -2.64 -1.33 -0.71
CA TYR A 69 -1.83 -2.16 0.18
C TYR A 69 -1.45 -3.43 -0.57
N THR A 70 -0.16 -3.71 -0.71
CA THR A 70 0.29 -4.90 -1.44
C THR A 70 1.44 -5.65 -0.79
N HIS A 71 1.83 -6.76 -1.41
CA HIS A 71 2.77 -7.78 -0.97
C HIS A 71 2.27 -8.69 0.16
N MET A 72 0.96 -8.73 0.43
CA MET A 72 0.33 -9.61 1.45
C MET A 72 0.13 -11.05 0.93
N ALA A 73 1.19 -11.68 0.44
CA ALA A 73 1.23 -13.11 0.07
C ALA A 73 2.67 -13.62 0.18
N ASP A 74 2.86 -14.96 0.25
CA ASP A 74 4.18 -15.54 0.10
C ASP A 74 4.69 -15.46 -1.34
N PHE A 75 5.96 -15.80 -1.56
CA PHE A 75 6.59 -15.73 -2.89
C PHE A 75 5.90 -16.61 -3.95
N GLN A 76 5.14 -17.63 -3.55
CA GLN A 76 4.37 -18.50 -4.45
C GLN A 76 2.98 -17.93 -4.78
N GLY A 77 2.56 -16.85 -4.09
CA GLY A 77 1.27 -16.23 -4.25
C GLY A 77 0.17 -16.84 -3.37
N ASN A 78 0.54 -17.56 -2.30
CA ASN A 78 -0.41 -17.96 -1.27
C ASN A 78 -0.75 -16.73 -0.42
N SER A 79 -2.01 -16.32 -0.45
CA SER A 79 -2.47 -15.06 0.13
C SER A 79 -2.41 -15.07 1.65
N PHE A 80 -1.94 -13.96 2.22
CA PHE A 80 -2.02 -13.60 3.63
C PHE A 80 -3.09 -12.56 3.94
N ILE A 81 -3.93 -12.21 2.95
CA ILE A 81 -5.08 -11.32 3.15
C ILE A 81 -6.06 -12.02 4.08
N SER A 82 -6.63 -11.23 5.02
CA SER A 82 -7.63 -11.73 5.97
C SER A 82 -8.75 -12.49 5.26
N PRO A 83 -9.18 -13.66 5.78
CA PRO A 83 -10.31 -14.42 5.23
C PRO A 83 -11.63 -13.66 5.18
N GLN A 84 -11.74 -12.53 5.91
CA GLN A 84 -12.89 -11.64 5.83
C GLN A 84 -13.02 -10.97 4.45
N PHE A 85 -11.92 -10.92 3.68
CA PHE A 85 -11.87 -10.30 2.36
C PHE A 85 -11.44 -11.33 1.31
N PRO A 86 -12.32 -12.29 0.95
CA PRO A 86 -12.03 -13.25 -0.10
C PRO A 86 -11.81 -12.54 -1.45
N ALA A 87 -11.16 -13.23 -2.39
CA ALA A 87 -11.01 -12.74 -3.75
C ALA A 87 -12.38 -12.41 -4.37
N GLY A 88 -12.51 -11.24 -5.01
CA GLY A 88 -13.78 -10.71 -5.50
C GLY A 88 -14.58 -9.92 -4.45
N THR A 89 -14.00 -9.58 -3.29
CA THR A 89 -14.62 -8.63 -2.35
C THR A 89 -14.73 -7.26 -3.00
N GLU A 90 -15.92 -6.66 -2.96
CA GLU A 90 -16.19 -5.38 -3.61
C GLU A 90 -16.86 -4.40 -2.63
N GLU A 91 -16.24 -3.23 -2.44
CA GLU A 91 -16.81 -2.08 -1.71
C GLU A 91 -17.34 -2.39 -0.30
N ILE A 92 -16.66 -3.23 0.47
CA ILE A 92 -17.03 -3.51 1.85
C ILE A 92 -16.44 -2.44 2.77
N TYR A 93 -17.29 -1.79 3.56
CA TYR A 93 -16.83 -0.78 4.52
C TYR A 93 -15.97 -1.41 5.62
N VAL A 94 -14.82 -0.77 5.90
CA VAL A 94 -13.91 -1.12 6.98
C VAL A 94 -13.56 0.11 7.80
N GLU A 95 -13.40 -0.10 9.11
CA GLU A 95 -12.91 0.93 10.02
C GLU A 95 -11.37 1.01 10.00
N ALA A 96 -10.82 2.16 10.38
CA ALA A 96 -9.38 2.25 10.66
C ALA A 96 -8.99 1.22 11.73
N GLY A 97 -7.83 0.57 11.56
CA GLY A 97 -7.37 -0.51 12.44
C GLY A 97 -7.89 -1.90 12.08
N THR A 98 -8.80 -2.04 11.11
CA THR A 98 -9.25 -3.35 10.62
C THR A 98 -8.07 -4.16 10.07
N LEU A 99 -7.94 -5.43 10.50
CA LEU A 99 -6.91 -6.35 9.99
C LEU A 99 -7.17 -6.67 8.52
N LEU A 100 -6.27 -6.24 7.64
CA LEU A 100 -6.32 -6.50 6.20
C LEU A 100 -5.62 -7.82 5.84
N GLY A 101 -4.55 -8.16 6.55
CA GLY A 101 -3.72 -9.32 6.30
C GLY A 101 -2.38 -9.21 6.99
N TYR A 102 -1.35 -9.82 6.39
CA TYR A 102 0.01 -9.85 6.95
C TYR A 102 1.04 -9.55 5.85
N GLN A 103 2.16 -8.93 6.23
CA GLN A 103 3.27 -8.66 5.32
C GLN A 103 3.80 -9.94 4.68
N GLY A 104 4.10 -9.87 3.40
CA GLY A 104 4.65 -10.98 2.63
C GLY A 104 5.74 -10.50 1.67
N ASN A 105 6.03 -11.32 0.66
CA ASN A 105 7.13 -11.08 -0.27
C ASN A 105 6.78 -11.42 -1.74
N TYR A 106 5.50 -11.41 -2.08
CA TYR A 106 5.04 -11.67 -3.43
C TYR A 106 5.27 -10.45 -4.33
N SER A 107 6.03 -10.64 -5.40
CA SER A 107 6.32 -9.60 -6.41
C SER A 107 5.44 -9.67 -7.66
N GLY A 108 4.60 -10.71 -7.78
CA GLY A 108 3.94 -11.08 -9.03
C GLY A 108 4.69 -12.18 -9.79
N ASP A 109 5.99 -12.38 -9.49
CA ASP A 109 6.84 -13.39 -10.09
C ASP A 109 7.50 -14.24 -9.00
N PRO A 110 7.14 -15.53 -8.86
CA PRO A 110 7.73 -16.43 -7.86
C PRO A 110 9.24 -16.61 -7.97
N ALA A 111 9.81 -16.40 -9.15
CA ALA A 111 11.25 -16.50 -9.37
C ALA A 111 12.03 -15.27 -8.84
N ASN A 112 11.37 -14.16 -8.64
CA ASN A 112 11.96 -12.90 -8.23
C ASN A 112 11.20 -12.29 -7.02
N PRO A 113 11.19 -12.95 -5.84
CA PRO A 113 10.49 -12.41 -4.68
C PRO A 113 11.12 -11.09 -4.21
N VAL A 114 10.31 -10.23 -3.61
CA VAL A 114 10.80 -9.05 -2.89
C VAL A 114 11.16 -9.39 -1.43
N GLY A 115 11.80 -8.47 -0.72
CA GLY A 115 11.93 -8.59 0.74
C GLY A 115 10.55 -8.54 1.42
N VAL A 116 10.43 -9.11 2.61
CA VAL A 116 9.16 -9.06 3.37
C VAL A 116 8.87 -7.63 3.80
N HIS A 117 7.80 -7.03 3.26
CA HIS A 117 7.39 -5.66 3.58
C HIS A 117 5.92 -5.41 3.22
N LEU A 118 5.40 -4.28 3.64
CA LEU A 118 4.19 -3.67 3.11
C LEU A 118 4.58 -2.54 2.16
N HIS A 119 4.10 -2.57 0.93
CA HIS A 119 4.06 -1.39 0.07
C HIS A 119 2.70 -0.73 0.22
N ILE A 120 2.69 0.58 0.47
CA ILE A 120 1.48 1.40 0.60
C ILE A 120 1.56 2.63 -0.30
N SER A 121 0.53 2.87 -1.10
CA SER A 121 0.41 4.04 -1.98
C SER A 121 -0.91 4.77 -1.73
N VAL A 122 -0.92 6.08 -2.04
CA VAL A 122 -2.13 6.91 -2.11
C VAL A 122 -2.41 7.23 -3.57
N VAL A 123 -3.46 6.65 -4.13
CA VAL A 123 -3.74 6.65 -5.57
C VAL A 123 -4.86 7.63 -5.91
N ARG A 124 -4.69 8.31 -7.03
CA ARG A 124 -5.61 9.36 -7.52
C ARG A 124 -6.87 8.77 -8.14
N ASP A 125 -7.94 9.55 -8.06
CA ASP A 125 -9.14 9.40 -8.89
C ASP A 125 -8.83 9.82 -10.35
N ASP A 126 -9.44 9.13 -11.31
CA ASP A 126 -9.34 9.47 -12.73
C ASP A 126 -10.23 10.65 -13.14
N GLY A 127 -11.02 11.17 -12.20
CA GLY A 127 -12.02 12.21 -12.42
C GLY A 127 -13.42 11.67 -12.71
N PHE A 128 -13.58 10.35 -12.79
CA PHE A 128 -14.84 9.64 -13.05
C PHE A 128 -15.17 8.63 -11.95
N GLY A 129 -14.48 8.68 -10.83
CA GLY A 129 -14.72 7.81 -9.68
C GLY A 129 -14.00 6.48 -9.74
N LYS A 130 -12.96 6.34 -10.58
CA LYS A 130 -12.15 5.12 -10.68
C LYS A 130 -10.71 5.35 -10.25
N VAL A 131 -10.12 4.34 -9.66
CA VAL A 131 -8.70 4.34 -9.30
C VAL A 131 -7.82 4.36 -10.55
N LYS A 132 -6.78 5.18 -10.53
CA LYS A 132 -5.73 5.16 -11.57
C LYS A 132 -4.73 4.02 -11.36
N ASN A 133 -3.84 3.84 -12.34
CA ASN A 133 -2.75 2.87 -12.25
C ASN A 133 -1.71 3.33 -11.22
N GLU A 134 -1.59 2.59 -10.13
CA GLU A 134 -0.68 2.89 -9.00
C GLU A 134 0.81 2.69 -9.32
N LEU A 135 1.12 2.01 -10.43
CA LEU A 135 2.51 1.80 -10.86
C LEU A 135 3.14 3.05 -11.49
N GLU A 136 2.33 4.05 -11.80
CA GLU A 136 2.76 5.31 -12.36
C GLU A 136 2.76 6.38 -11.27
N ILE A 137 3.91 6.95 -10.95
CA ILE A 137 4.03 7.91 -9.86
C ILE A 137 3.13 9.14 -10.02
N GLU A 138 2.89 9.57 -11.27
CA GLU A 138 2.00 10.69 -11.59
C GLU A 138 0.54 10.42 -11.19
N ASN A 139 0.19 9.15 -11.01
CA ASN A 139 -1.13 8.72 -10.54
C ASN A 139 -1.21 8.58 -9.03
N THR A 140 -0.15 8.89 -8.31
CA THR A 140 -0.11 8.82 -6.84
C THR A 140 0.08 10.19 -6.22
N TYR A 141 -0.20 10.27 -4.93
CA TYR A 141 0.19 11.37 -4.06
C TYR A 141 1.29 10.88 -3.13
N ASP A 142 2.14 11.80 -2.68
CA ASP A 142 3.05 11.52 -1.57
C ASP A 142 2.28 11.00 -0.35
N PRO A 143 2.55 9.78 0.13
CA PRO A 143 1.86 9.22 1.29
C PRO A 143 2.27 9.87 2.62
N SER A 144 3.43 10.53 2.70
CA SER A 144 4.00 11.02 3.96
C SER A 144 3.08 11.91 4.78
N PRO A 145 2.33 12.88 4.20
CA PRO A 145 1.42 13.71 4.99
C PRO A 145 0.30 12.91 5.68
N TYR A 146 -0.09 11.76 5.11
CA TYR A 146 -1.12 10.89 5.69
C TYR A 146 -0.64 10.16 6.95
N PHE A 147 0.68 10.05 7.14
CA PHE A 147 1.31 9.42 8.30
C PHE A 147 1.96 10.44 9.24
N GLY A 148 1.87 11.74 8.91
CA GLY A 148 2.44 12.81 9.74
C GLY A 148 3.97 12.87 9.74
N LEU A 149 4.62 12.27 8.74
CA LEU A 149 6.08 12.20 8.62
C LEU A 149 6.52 12.57 7.19
N PRO A 150 7.66 13.27 6.99
CA PRO A 150 8.20 13.55 5.66
C PRO A 150 8.92 12.30 5.12
N LEU A 151 8.21 11.45 4.40
CA LEU A 151 8.71 10.18 3.86
C LEU A 151 8.76 10.19 2.32
N ASN A 152 9.32 11.26 1.75
CA ASN A 152 9.52 11.41 0.31
C ASN A 152 10.94 11.85 -0.04
N ALA A 153 11.34 11.64 -1.30
CA ALA A 153 12.70 11.91 -1.78
C ALA A 153 13.08 13.41 -1.78
N TYR A 154 12.10 14.31 -1.70
CA TYR A 154 12.36 15.77 -1.72
C TYR A 154 12.62 16.33 -0.33
N GLU A 155 11.94 15.81 0.69
CA GLU A 155 11.94 16.36 2.05
C GLU A 155 12.78 15.54 3.03
N ASN A 156 12.94 14.25 2.74
CA ASN A 156 13.75 13.39 3.60
C ASN A 156 15.22 13.46 3.20
N THR A 157 15.96 14.24 3.94
CA THR A 157 17.37 14.46 3.64
C THR A 157 18.29 13.48 4.34
N ASP A 158 17.98 12.97 5.56
CA ASP A 158 19.00 12.20 6.30
C ASP A 158 18.48 11.25 7.39
N THR A 159 17.19 11.24 7.71
CA THR A 159 16.73 10.43 8.85
C THR A 159 15.38 9.76 8.55
N ILE A 160 15.43 8.52 8.12
CA ILE A 160 14.23 7.69 8.05
C ILE A 160 13.85 7.29 9.49
N PRO A 161 12.61 7.60 9.97
CA PRO A 161 12.18 7.23 11.30
C PRO A 161 12.24 5.72 11.52
N VAL A 162 12.82 5.30 12.63
CA VAL A 162 12.81 3.90 13.07
C VAL A 162 11.69 3.74 14.09
N CYS A 163 10.85 2.73 13.90
CA CYS A 163 9.89 2.33 14.94
C CYS A 163 10.68 1.77 16.14
N ASN A 164 10.49 2.36 17.33
CA ASN A 164 11.02 1.86 18.59
C ASN A 164 10.07 0.82 19.19
#